data_be7f985af684e750ecce531b57b8aa98
#
_entry.id   be7f985af684e750ecce531b57b8aa98
#
_cell.length_a   1.000
_cell.length_b   1.000
_cell.length_c   1.000
_cell.angle_alpha   90.00
_cell.angle_beta   90.00
_cell.angle_gamma   90.00
#
_symmetry.space_group_name_H-M   'P 1'
#
loop_
_entity.id
_entity.type
_entity.pdbx_description
1 polymer ?
#
loop_
_entity_poly.entity_id
_entity_poly.type
_entity_poly.pdbx_seq_one_letter_code
_entity_poly.pdbx_strand_id
1 'polypeptide(L)'
;VNVLIKEIHETVRECKPWVKFGVSPFGIYRNRKNDPNGSDTNGLQNYDDLYADVLLWVNNGWVDYNIPQIYWEIGHPAADYETLIRWWARHAAARPLYIGQDVIRTVSKADLMNPNQSQIPAKYNLQRSLPTVQGSCQWYAAAVVENKGNYRDMLVKEYHKYPALLPTSPFMDDKAPGKVRKLKPVWTAGRYI
;
A
#
# COMPACT_ATOMS: atom_id res chain seq x y z
N VAL A 1 9.96 -15.82 13.78
CA VAL A 1 9.63 -15.04 12.56
C VAL A 1 10.64 -13.91 12.36
N ASN A 2 10.96 -13.09 13.39
CA ASN A 2 11.86 -11.93 13.25
C ASN A 2 13.24 -12.29 12.68
N VAL A 3 13.87 -13.37 13.18
CA VAL A 3 15.16 -13.85 12.66
C VAL A 3 15.07 -14.18 11.17
N LEU A 4 14.03 -14.90 10.76
CA LEU A 4 13.80 -15.26 9.36
C LEU A 4 13.68 -14.02 8.45
N ILE A 5 12.90 -13.02 8.85
CA ILE A 5 12.74 -11.77 8.07
C ILE A 5 14.09 -11.04 7.93
N LYS A 6 14.86 -10.99 9.01
CA LYS A 6 16.20 -10.40 8.99
C LYS A 6 17.15 -11.15 8.05
N GLU A 7 17.20 -12.47 8.14
CA GLU A 7 18.02 -13.32 7.27
C GLU A 7 17.65 -13.19 5.78
N ILE A 8 16.35 -13.14 5.47
CA ILE A 8 15.90 -12.90 4.10
C ILE A 8 16.38 -11.53 3.60
N HIS A 9 16.24 -10.48 4.42
CA HIS A 9 16.72 -9.14 4.08
C HIS A 9 18.22 -9.15 3.78
N GLU A 10 19.02 -9.71 4.68
CA GLU A 10 20.48 -9.79 4.55
C GLU A 10 20.88 -10.56 3.28
N THR A 11 20.25 -11.70 3.02
CA THR A 11 20.49 -12.51 1.83
C THR A 11 20.14 -11.76 0.53
N VAL A 12 19.00 -11.05 0.52
CA VAL A 12 18.62 -10.23 -0.66
C VAL A 12 19.64 -9.12 -0.87
N ARG A 13 20.10 -8.45 0.18
CA ARG A 13 21.12 -7.38 0.07
C ARG A 13 22.46 -7.90 -0.42
N GLU A 14 22.87 -9.07 0.03
CA GLU A 14 24.11 -9.71 -0.41
C GLU A 14 24.05 -10.13 -1.89
N CYS A 15 22.97 -10.81 -2.28
CA CYS A 15 22.87 -11.39 -3.62
C CYS A 15 22.45 -10.39 -4.70
N LYS A 16 21.48 -9.47 -4.38
CA LYS A 16 20.89 -8.53 -5.33
C LYS A 16 20.48 -7.23 -4.61
N PRO A 17 21.41 -6.34 -4.27
CA PRO A 17 21.15 -5.15 -3.45
C PRO A 17 20.12 -4.17 -4.04
N TRP A 18 19.85 -4.25 -5.35
CA TRP A 18 18.84 -3.44 -6.02
C TRP A 18 17.41 -4.00 -5.95
N VAL A 19 17.22 -5.24 -5.47
CA VAL A 19 15.90 -5.86 -5.32
C VAL A 19 15.24 -5.38 -4.04
N LYS A 20 14.00 -4.90 -4.14
CA LYS A 20 13.20 -4.52 -2.97
C LYS A 20 12.54 -5.74 -2.35
N PHE A 21 12.68 -5.87 -1.04
CA PHE A 21 11.99 -6.86 -0.23
C PHE A 21 10.88 -6.20 0.58
N GLY A 22 9.65 -6.64 0.42
CA GLY A 22 8.51 -6.12 1.17
C GLY A 22 7.61 -7.21 1.70
N VAL A 23 6.72 -6.83 2.61
CA VAL A 23 5.76 -7.73 3.23
C VAL A 23 4.33 -7.21 3.06
N SER A 24 3.38 -8.15 2.98
CA SER A 24 1.96 -7.85 2.97
C SER A 24 1.30 -8.53 4.18
N PRO A 25 1.41 -7.91 5.37
CA PRO A 25 0.88 -8.48 6.60
C PRO A 25 -0.64 -8.38 6.65
N PHE A 26 -1.24 -9.08 7.60
CA PHE A 26 -2.65 -8.91 7.94
C PHE A 26 -2.96 -7.46 8.35
N GLY A 27 -4.20 -7.00 8.16
CA GLY A 27 -4.53 -5.58 8.29
C GLY A 27 -4.44 -5.00 9.70
N ILE A 28 -4.51 -5.83 10.74
CA ILE A 28 -4.45 -5.40 12.15
C ILE A 28 -3.08 -5.79 12.73
N TYR A 29 -2.32 -4.80 13.19
CA TYR A 29 -1.07 -5.07 13.91
C TYR A 29 -1.35 -5.59 15.32
N ARG A 30 -2.01 -4.77 16.14
CA ARG A 30 -2.54 -5.10 17.46
C ARG A 30 -3.85 -4.38 17.71
N ASN A 31 -4.77 -5.00 18.44
CA ASN A 31 -5.98 -4.34 18.89
C ASN A 31 -5.67 -3.45 20.11
N ARG A 32 -6.37 -2.33 20.24
CA ARG A 32 -6.20 -1.39 21.37
C ARG A 32 -6.41 -2.06 22.74
N LYS A 33 -7.27 -3.07 22.82
CA LYS A 33 -7.49 -3.83 24.07
C LYS A 33 -6.24 -4.59 24.54
N ASN A 34 -5.32 -4.93 23.64
CA ASN A 34 -4.10 -5.67 23.94
C ASN A 34 -2.88 -4.75 24.05
N ASP A 35 -2.92 -3.60 23.37
CA ASP A 35 -1.87 -2.58 23.39
C ASP A 35 -2.49 -1.19 23.26
N PRO A 36 -2.26 -0.25 24.21
CA PRO A 36 -2.79 1.11 24.12
C PRO A 36 -2.45 1.85 22.82
N ASN A 37 -1.31 1.47 22.16
CA ASN A 37 -0.90 2.02 20.87
C ASN A 37 -1.49 1.26 19.67
N GLY A 38 -2.25 0.20 19.91
CA GLY A 38 -2.94 -0.57 18.90
C GLY A 38 -4.08 0.20 18.22
N SER A 39 -4.57 -0.35 17.12
CA SER A 39 -5.74 0.19 16.43
C SER A 39 -7.04 -0.11 17.20
N ASP A 40 -8.04 0.75 17.01
CA ASP A 40 -9.39 0.54 17.58
C ASP A 40 -10.14 -0.52 16.77
N THR A 41 -9.75 -1.77 16.98
CA THR A 41 -10.19 -2.94 16.21
C THR A 41 -10.40 -4.13 17.14
N ASN A 42 -11.09 -5.14 16.62
CA ASN A 42 -11.30 -6.41 17.31
C ASN A 42 -11.22 -7.57 16.31
N GLY A 43 -10.01 -8.10 16.06
CA GLY A 43 -9.79 -9.18 15.12
C GLY A 43 -8.42 -9.81 15.29
N LEU A 44 -8.08 -10.72 14.38
CA LEU A 44 -6.77 -11.38 14.30
C LEU A 44 -5.65 -10.34 14.19
N GLN A 45 -4.57 -10.53 14.94
CA GLN A 45 -3.47 -9.59 15.09
C GLN A 45 -2.17 -10.16 14.55
N ASN A 46 -1.37 -9.32 13.88
CA ASN A 46 -0.05 -9.75 13.42
C ASN A 46 0.87 -10.13 14.58
N TYR A 47 0.95 -9.27 15.59
CA TYR A 47 1.90 -9.42 16.70
C TYR A 47 1.52 -10.57 17.62
N ASP A 48 0.30 -10.52 18.19
CA ASP A 48 -0.12 -11.43 19.25
C ASP A 48 -0.52 -12.82 18.73
N ASP A 49 -1.15 -12.90 17.56
CA ASP A 49 -1.70 -14.16 17.02
C ASP A 49 -0.80 -14.80 15.97
N LEU A 50 -0.08 -14.00 15.17
CA LEU A 50 0.77 -14.48 14.07
C LEU A 50 2.27 -14.37 14.37
N TYR A 51 2.65 -13.86 15.53
CA TYR A 51 4.05 -13.65 15.94
C TYR A 51 4.85 -12.81 14.93
N ALA A 52 4.17 -11.90 14.26
CA ALA A 52 4.70 -11.05 13.20
C ALA A 52 4.86 -9.60 13.68
N ASP A 53 6.06 -9.26 14.13
CA ASP A 53 6.40 -7.90 14.59
C ASP A 53 6.76 -7.00 13.40
N VAL A 54 5.73 -6.64 12.63
CA VAL A 54 5.88 -5.84 11.40
C VAL A 54 6.50 -4.47 11.69
N LEU A 55 6.18 -3.85 12.83
CA LEU A 55 6.77 -2.55 13.18
C LEU A 55 8.26 -2.67 13.47
N LEU A 56 8.71 -3.75 14.11
CA LEU A 56 10.13 -4.02 14.28
C LEU A 56 10.84 -4.10 12.93
N TRP A 57 10.25 -4.81 11.96
CA TRP A 57 10.86 -5.00 10.64
C TRP A 57 10.95 -3.69 9.86
N VAL A 58 9.90 -2.88 9.90
CA VAL A 58 9.86 -1.55 9.25
C VAL A 58 10.87 -0.60 9.91
N ASN A 59 10.89 -0.53 11.25
CA ASN A 59 11.75 0.40 11.99
C ASN A 59 13.24 0.05 11.86
N ASN A 60 13.58 -1.24 11.79
CA ASN A 60 14.96 -1.68 11.56
C ASN A 60 15.36 -1.70 10.07
N GLY A 61 14.44 -1.37 9.17
CA GLY A 61 14.72 -1.37 7.73
C GLY A 61 14.94 -2.76 7.13
N TRP A 62 14.42 -3.82 7.77
CA TRP A 62 14.49 -5.19 7.24
C TRP A 62 13.51 -5.42 6.09
N VAL A 63 12.56 -4.53 5.91
CA VAL A 63 11.68 -4.48 4.75
C VAL A 63 11.78 -3.13 4.05
N ASP A 64 11.68 -3.12 2.73
CA ASP A 64 11.78 -1.92 1.90
C ASP A 64 10.43 -1.24 1.67
N TYR A 65 9.34 -1.98 1.85
CA TYR A 65 7.98 -1.46 1.80
C TYR A 65 7.03 -2.38 2.58
N ASN A 66 5.88 -1.84 2.95
CA ASN A 66 4.84 -2.56 3.69
C ASN A 66 3.49 -2.41 2.99
N ILE A 67 2.73 -3.52 2.88
CA ILE A 67 1.41 -3.56 2.23
C ILE A 67 0.39 -4.24 3.17
N PRO A 68 -0.05 -3.61 4.25
CA PRO A 68 -1.06 -4.21 5.12
C PRO A 68 -2.37 -4.47 4.36
N GLN A 69 -2.95 -5.65 4.55
CA GLN A 69 -4.16 -6.12 3.89
C GLN A 69 -5.40 -5.54 4.60
N ILE A 70 -5.75 -4.29 4.28
CA ILE A 70 -6.93 -3.61 4.83
C ILE A 70 -8.13 -3.92 3.92
N TYR A 71 -8.62 -5.15 3.98
CA TYR A 71 -9.64 -5.64 3.05
C TYR A 71 -11.08 -5.29 3.42
N TRP A 72 -11.30 -4.72 4.61
CA TRP A 72 -12.63 -4.35 5.08
C TRP A 72 -13.17 -3.07 4.44
N GLU A 73 -14.45 -2.85 4.58
CA GLU A 73 -15.12 -1.62 4.21
C GLU A 73 -14.90 -0.49 5.22
N ILE A 74 -15.11 0.74 4.80
CA ILE A 74 -15.29 1.87 5.70
C ILE A 74 -16.58 1.62 6.49
N GLY A 75 -16.51 1.78 7.81
CA GLY A 75 -17.62 1.50 8.73
C GLY A 75 -17.73 0.05 9.17
N HIS A 76 -16.73 -0.81 8.90
CA HIS A 76 -16.74 -2.18 9.40
C HIS A 76 -16.61 -2.21 10.93
N PRO A 77 -17.53 -2.85 11.68
CA PRO A 77 -17.62 -2.68 13.15
C PRO A 77 -16.40 -3.20 13.92
N ALA A 78 -15.70 -4.20 13.40
CA ALA A 78 -14.55 -4.81 14.07
C ALA A 78 -13.19 -4.39 13.48
N ALA A 79 -13.16 -3.87 12.27
CA ALA A 79 -11.91 -3.55 11.56
C ALA A 79 -12.16 -2.48 10.50
N ASP A 80 -12.59 -1.30 10.94
CA ASP A 80 -12.90 -0.20 10.04
C ASP A 80 -11.68 0.22 9.20
N TYR A 81 -11.91 0.35 7.90
CA TYR A 81 -10.88 0.71 6.94
C TYR A 81 -10.21 2.05 7.26
N GLU A 82 -10.99 3.08 7.62
CA GLU A 82 -10.44 4.40 7.92
C GLU A 82 -9.58 4.37 9.18
N THR A 83 -10.04 3.69 10.22
CA THR A 83 -9.27 3.46 11.45
C THR A 83 -7.93 2.81 11.16
N LEU A 84 -7.93 1.75 10.35
CA LEU A 84 -6.73 1.00 10.04
C LEU A 84 -5.75 1.76 9.15
N ILE A 85 -6.21 2.39 8.08
CA ILE A 85 -5.30 3.13 7.19
C ILE A 85 -4.64 4.31 7.90
N ARG A 86 -5.38 5.04 8.75
CA ARG A 86 -4.83 6.12 9.57
C ARG A 86 -3.83 5.60 10.60
N TRP A 87 -4.09 4.44 11.17
CA TRP A 87 -3.16 3.79 12.10
C TRP A 87 -1.85 3.44 11.39
N TRP A 88 -1.91 2.71 10.27
CA TRP A 88 -0.74 2.35 9.48
C TRP A 88 0.02 3.57 8.96
N ALA A 89 -0.68 4.62 8.52
CA ALA A 89 -0.06 5.84 8.05
C ALA A 89 0.80 6.54 9.12
N ARG A 90 0.38 6.49 10.39
CA ARG A 90 1.16 7.02 11.51
C ARG A 90 2.38 6.16 11.86
N HIS A 91 2.37 4.87 11.49
CA HIS A 91 3.43 3.91 11.82
C HIS A 91 4.27 3.49 10.60
N ALA A 92 4.17 4.21 9.50
CA ALA A 92 4.90 3.87 8.27
C ALA A 92 6.43 3.99 8.39
N ALA A 93 6.93 4.73 9.39
CA ALA A 93 8.34 5.08 9.54
C ALA A 93 8.91 5.68 8.24
N ALA A 94 10.15 5.42 7.89
CA ALA A 94 10.79 5.90 6.66
C ALA A 94 10.66 4.89 5.48
N ARG A 95 9.64 4.04 5.51
CA ARG A 95 9.41 3.03 4.47
C ARG A 95 8.12 3.30 3.72
N PRO A 96 8.09 3.09 2.38
CA PRO A 96 6.87 3.19 1.59
C PRO A 96 5.74 2.32 2.16
N LEU A 97 4.57 2.93 2.35
CA LEU A 97 3.35 2.27 2.73
C LEU A 97 2.41 2.19 1.52
N TYR A 98 2.04 1.00 1.14
CA TYR A 98 0.96 0.75 0.17
C TYR A 98 -0.20 0.08 0.89
N ILE A 99 -1.42 0.25 0.38
CA ILE A 99 -2.60 -0.33 1.00
C ILE A 99 -3.08 -1.54 0.20
N GLY A 100 -3.08 -2.70 0.82
CA GLY A 100 -3.74 -3.89 0.29
C GLY A 100 -5.24 -3.70 0.35
N GLN A 101 -5.92 -3.74 -0.80
CA GLN A 101 -7.32 -3.43 -0.95
C GLN A 101 -8.07 -4.55 -1.65
N ASP A 102 -9.19 -4.99 -1.08
CA ASP A 102 -10.10 -5.94 -1.70
C ASP A 102 -11.04 -5.22 -2.68
N VAL A 103 -10.93 -5.57 -3.96
CA VAL A 103 -11.72 -4.98 -5.05
C VAL A 103 -13.20 -5.33 -4.89
N ILE A 104 -13.51 -6.62 -4.70
CA ILE A 104 -14.90 -7.10 -4.63
C ILE A 104 -15.63 -6.48 -3.45
N ARG A 105 -15.01 -6.49 -2.29
CA ARG A 105 -15.60 -5.89 -1.08
C ARG A 105 -15.78 -4.38 -1.25
N THR A 106 -14.84 -3.69 -1.88
CA THR A 106 -14.92 -2.25 -2.13
C THR A 106 -16.07 -1.87 -3.07
N VAL A 107 -16.31 -2.65 -4.14
CA VAL A 107 -17.41 -2.35 -5.09
C VAL A 107 -18.77 -2.81 -4.60
N SER A 108 -18.84 -3.82 -3.72
CA SER A 108 -20.09 -4.36 -3.20
C SER A 108 -20.67 -3.58 -2.02
N LYS A 109 -19.90 -2.67 -1.44
CA LYS A 109 -20.34 -1.87 -0.29
C LYS A 109 -20.66 -0.44 -0.71
N ALA A 110 -21.81 0.03 -0.28
CA ALA A 110 -22.23 1.41 -0.49
C ALA A 110 -21.35 2.38 0.32
N ASP A 111 -21.12 3.54 -0.22
CA ASP A 111 -20.50 4.65 0.49
C ASP A 111 -21.44 5.15 1.59
N LEU A 112 -20.90 5.43 2.78
CA LEU A 112 -21.71 5.83 3.94
C LEU A 112 -22.35 7.23 3.76
N MET A 113 -21.66 8.11 3.02
CA MET A 113 -22.13 9.48 2.77
C MET A 113 -22.92 9.61 1.48
N ASN A 114 -22.75 8.65 0.54
CA ASN A 114 -23.46 8.61 -0.72
C ASN A 114 -23.87 7.17 -1.07
N PRO A 115 -25.02 6.70 -0.57
CA PRO A 115 -25.44 5.30 -0.74
C PRO A 115 -25.65 4.83 -2.19
N ASN A 116 -25.70 5.75 -3.14
CA ASN A 116 -25.80 5.44 -4.58
C ASN A 116 -24.44 5.14 -5.23
N GLN A 117 -23.36 5.24 -4.49
CA GLN A 117 -22.00 4.95 -4.95
C GLN A 117 -21.39 3.80 -4.14
N SER A 118 -20.42 3.11 -4.75
CA SER A 118 -19.54 2.19 -4.03
C SER A 118 -18.51 2.96 -3.21
N GLN A 119 -17.77 2.26 -2.35
CA GLN A 119 -16.73 2.88 -1.53
C GLN A 119 -15.43 3.22 -2.29
N ILE A 120 -15.37 3.07 -3.61
CA ILE A 120 -14.15 3.41 -4.38
C ILE A 120 -13.72 4.86 -4.15
N PRO A 121 -14.59 5.88 -4.36
CA PRO A 121 -14.21 7.27 -4.17
C PRO A 121 -13.75 7.57 -2.74
N ALA A 122 -14.50 7.12 -1.75
CA ALA A 122 -14.17 7.36 -0.35
C ALA A 122 -12.79 6.80 0.03
N LYS A 123 -12.51 5.54 -0.35
CA LYS A 123 -11.22 4.90 -0.07
C LYS A 123 -10.05 5.57 -0.78
N TYR A 124 -10.16 5.89 -2.08
CA TYR A 124 -9.09 6.53 -2.82
C TYR A 124 -8.83 7.97 -2.38
N ASN A 125 -9.87 8.74 -2.08
CA ASN A 125 -9.72 10.08 -1.53
C ASN A 125 -9.04 10.06 -0.17
N LEU A 126 -9.40 9.10 0.69
CA LEU A 126 -8.76 8.89 1.97
C LEU A 126 -7.27 8.50 1.81
N GLN A 127 -6.95 7.55 0.93
CA GLN A 127 -5.56 7.20 0.63
C GLN A 127 -4.73 8.41 0.21
N ARG A 128 -5.26 9.24 -0.71
CA ARG A 128 -4.59 10.44 -1.22
C ARG A 128 -4.46 11.57 -0.21
N SER A 129 -5.31 11.59 0.80
CA SER A 129 -5.22 12.57 1.90
C SER A 129 -4.11 12.26 2.91
N LEU A 130 -3.50 11.07 2.84
CA LEU A 130 -2.48 10.59 3.77
C LEU A 130 -1.10 10.58 3.08
N PRO A 131 -0.21 11.55 3.36
CA PRO A 131 1.06 11.70 2.63
C PRO A 131 2.00 10.49 2.70
N THR A 132 1.89 9.67 3.75
CA THR A 132 2.70 8.46 3.93
C THR A 132 2.20 7.27 3.09
N VAL A 133 0.96 7.31 2.59
CA VAL A 133 0.39 6.29 1.71
C VAL A 133 0.80 6.59 0.27
N GLN A 134 1.64 5.75 -0.30
CA GLN A 134 2.24 5.98 -1.61
C GLN A 134 1.55 5.21 -2.75
N GLY A 135 0.52 4.44 -2.45
CA GLY A 135 -0.26 3.71 -3.44
C GLY A 135 -1.06 2.56 -2.85
N SER A 136 -1.56 1.71 -3.71
CA SER A 136 -2.38 0.56 -3.32
C SER A 136 -2.05 -0.70 -4.12
N CYS A 137 -2.24 -1.85 -3.50
CA CYS A 137 -2.15 -3.17 -4.11
C CYS A 137 -3.55 -3.78 -4.17
N GLN A 138 -3.98 -4.18 -5.36
CA GLN A 138 -5.36 -4.62 -5.58
C GLN A 138 -5.49 -6.14 -5.43
N TRP A 139 -6.30 -6.58 -4.53
CA TRP A 139 -6.71 -7.96 -4.40
C TRP A 139 -8.12 -8.11 -5.02
N TYR A 140 -8.31 -8.86 -6.06
CA TYR A 140 -7.29 -9.60 -6.81
C TYR A 140 -7.29 -9.16 -8.29
N ALA A 141 -6.24 -9.51 -9.03
CA ALA A 141 -6.03 -9.01 -10.38
C ALA A 141 -7.19 -9.31 -11.34
N ALA A 142 -7.78 -10.51 -11.31
CA ALA A 142 -8.90 -10.86 -12.17
C ALA A 142 -10.10 -9.92 -11.97
N ALA A 143 -10.41 -9.51 -10.73
CA ALA A 143 -11.51 -8.58 -10.46
C ALA A 143 -11.29 -7.20 -11.12
N VAL A 144 -10.04 -6.75 -11.21
CA VAL A 144 -9.67 -5.52 -11.93
C VAL A 144 -9.77 -5.71 -13.44
N VAL A 145 -9.22 -6.81 -13.96
CA VAL A 145 -9.24 -7.14 -15.41
C VAL A 145 -10.68 -7.29 -15.92
N GLU A 146 -11.53 -7.97 -15.16
CA GLU A 146 -12.95 -8.16 -15.46
C GLU A 146 -13.81 -6.90 -15.19
N ASN A 147 -13.21 -5.84 -14.71
CA ASN A 147 -13.87 -4.57 -14.41
C ASN A 147 -15.06 -4.71 -13.44
N LYS A 148 -14.95 -5.54 -12.41
CA LYS A 148 -16.02 -5.76 -11.44
C LYS A 148 -16.49 -4.44 -10.83
N GLY A 149 -17.80 -4.18 -10.87
CA GLY A 149 -18.41 -2.96 -10.36
C GLY A 149 -17.81 -1.68 -10.95
N ASN A 150 -17.34 -1.70 -12.19
CA ASN A 150 -16.68 -0.57 -12.89
C ASN A 150 -15.37 -0.11 -12.21
N TYR A 151 -14.73 -0.97 -11.43
CA TYR A 151 -13.54 -0.63 -10.65
C TYR A 151 -12.40 -0.10 -11.52
N ARG A 152 -12.00 -0.86 -12.55
CA ARG A 152 -10.93 -0.46 -13.48
C ARG A 152 -11.24 0.86 -14.16
N ASP A 153 -12.46 1.02 -14.66
CA ASP A 153 -12.86 2.22 -15.41
C ASP A 153 -12.82 3.47 -14.51
N MET A 154 -13.24 3.35 -13.25
CA MET A 154 -13.10 4.44 -12.28
C MET A 154 -11.63 4.77 -11.98
N LEU A 155 -10.77 3.75 -11.84
CA LEU A 155 -9.34 3.99 -11.65
C LEU A 155 -8.74 4.78 -12.81
N VAL A 156 -8.98 4.33 -14.04
CA VAL A 156 -8.41 4.96 -15.25
C VAL A 156 -8.96 6.38 -15.45
N LYS A 157 -10.25 6.59 -15.23
CA LYS A 157 -10.89 7.89 -15.47
C LYS A 157 -10.60 8.94 -14.41
N GLU A 158 -10.53 8.51 -13.13
CA GLU A 158 -10.53 9.47 -12.01
C GLU A 158 -9.20 9.47 -11.24
N TYR A 159 -8.67 8.29 -10.90
CA TYR A 159 -7.56 8.19 -9.95
C TYR A 159 -6.20 7.92 -10.58
N HIS A 160 -6.15 7.14 -11.66
CA HIS A 160 -4.92 6.79 -12.39
C HIS A 160 -4.93 7.29 -13.82
N LYS A 161 -5.48 8.48 -14.03
CA LYS A 161 -5.62 9.12 -15.33
C LYS A 161 -4.29 9.38 -16.03
N TYR A 162 -3.26 9.64 -15.25
CA TYR A 162 -1.92 9.91 -15.75
C TYR A 162 -0.93 8.91 -15.17
N PRO A 163 0.14 8.55 -15.92
CA PRO A 163 1.23 7.75 -15.37
C PRO A 163 1.82 8.42 -14.12
N ALA A 164 2.07 7.63 -13.09
CA ALA A 164 2.74 8.10 -11.89
C ALA A 164 4.22 7.69 -11.92
N LEU A 165 5.08 8.51 -11.35
CA LEU A 165 6.44 8.10 -11.05
C LEU A 165 6.43 7.08 -9.92
N LEU A 166 7.37 6.14 -9.98
CA LEU A 166 7.58 5.20 -8.88
C LEU A 166 8.04 5.97 -7.64
N PRO A 167 7.57 5.60 -6.44
CA PRO A 167 8.07 6.18 -5.20
C PRO A 167 9.58 5.99 -5.07
N THR A 168 10.26 7.03 -4.62
CA THR A 168 11.70 6.99 -4.38
C THR A 168 12.03 6.06 -3.22
N SER A 169 13.22 5.45 -3.26
CA SER A 169 13.73 4.58 -2.21
C SER A 169 15.15 5.04 -1.82
N PRO A 170 15.29 6.20 -1.18
CA PRO A 170 16.59 6.80 -0.91
C PRO A 170 17.50 5.95 0.00
N PHE A 171 16.89 5.06 0.76
CA PHE A 171 17.61 4.09 1.60
C PHE A 171 18.28 2.95 0.80
N MET A 172 17.98 2.81 -0.50
CA MET A 172 18.62 1.84 -1.40
C MET A 172 19.71 2.50 -2.25
N ASP A 173 19.39 3.63 -2.87
CA ASP A 173 20.30 4.43 -3.69
C ASP A 173 19.79 5.87 -3.72
N ASP A 174 20.58 6.78 -3.20
CA ASP A 174 20.33 8.23 -3.15
C ASP A 174 21.04 9.01 -4.27
N LYS A 175 21.79 8.31 -5.15
CA LYS A 175 22.51 8.95 -6.24
C LYS A 175 21.55 9.41 -7.32
N ALA A 176 21.52 10.71 -7.55
CA ALA A 176 20.78 11.27 -8.66
C ALA A 176 21.35 10.77 -10.00
N PRO A 177 20.50 10.44 -10.97
CA PRO A 177 20.95 10.11 -12.31
C PRO A 177 21.77 11.27 -12.89
N GLY A 178 22.79 10.94 -13.68
CA GLY A 178 23.62 11.96 -14.35
C GLY A 178 22.77 12.85 -15.25
N LYS A 179 23.17 14.13 -15.39
CA LYS A 179 22.49 15.06 -16.29
C LYS A 179 22.50 14.52 -17.72
N VAL A 180 21.33 14.55 -18.36
CA VAL A 180 21.21 14.30 -19.80
C VAL A 180 22.01 15.39 -20.54
N ARG A 181 23.10 15.00 -21.19
CA ARG A 181 24.02 15.97 -21.85
C ARG A 181 23.60 16.30 -23.29
N LYS A 182 22.89 15.40 -23.98
CA LYS A 182 22.43 15.60 -25.36
C LYS A 182 21.05 14.98 -25.51
N LEU A 183 20.02 15.82 -25.51
CA LEU A 183 18.68 15.45 -25.90
C LEU A 183 18.45 15.97 -27.32
N LYS A 184 18.27 15.06 -28.29
CA LYS A 184 17.87 15.42 -29.64
C LYS A 184 16.47 14.87 -29.87
N PRO A 185 15.46 15.71 -29.97
CA PRO A 185 14.12 15.24 -30.33
C PRO A 185 14.16 14.75 -31.78
N VAL A 186 13.67 13.55 -32.03
CA VAL A 186 13.53 12.99 -33.37
C VAL A 186 12.05 12.88 -33.69
N TRP A 187 11.65 13.49 -34.81
CA TRP A 187 10.29 13.37 -35.29
C TRP A 187 10.16 12.08 -36.12
N THR A 188 9.35 11.16 -35.66
CA THR A 188 9.12 9.87 -36.34
C THR A 188 7.66 9.50 -36.27
N ALA A 189 7.08 9.16 -37.42
CA ALA A 189 5.68 8.72 -37.54
C ALA A 189 4.67 9.63 -36.84
N GLY A 190 4.81 10.95 -36.99
CA GLY A 190 3.88 11.94 -36.46
C GLY A 190 4.01 12.22 -34.96
N ARG A 191 5.13 11.84 -34.31
CA ARG A 191 5.42 12.11 -32.90
C ARG A 191 6.92 12.35 -32.65
N TYR A 192 7.25 13.04 -31.57
CA TYR A 192 8.61 13.11 -31.04
C TYR A 192 8.93 11.85 -30.24
N ILE A 193 10.13 11.35 -30.38
CA ILE A 193 10.71 10.25 -29.61
C ILE A 193 11.88 10.81 -28.81
#